data_51b0f4b83264238b3204a3e99d6eb595
#
_entry.id   51b0f4b83264238b3204a3e99d6eb595
#
_cell.length_a   1.000
_cell.length_b   1.000
_cell.length_c   1.000
_cell.angle_alpha   90.00
_cell.angle_beta   90.00
_cell.angle_gamma   90.00
#
_symmetry.space_group_name_H-M   'P 1'
#
loop_
_entity.id
_entity.type
_entity.pdbx_description
1 polymer ?
#
loop_
_entity_poly.entity_id
_entity_poly.type
_entity_poly.pdbx_seq_one_letter_code
_entity_poly.pdbx_strand_id
1 'polypeptide(L)'
;MSDLPVARQLLRDVFGFEDFRGLQAKIIQRTLRGEHSLVLMPTGGGKSLCYQLPALELARQAGVDGLSLAGSRRGEGEGEGEGEVEGKVEVEDGVRGNADAERRATLGEAGKPLAVVLSPLIALMKDQVDALLTRGVDAAFINSSLPGDERASRLAALAAGRYELLYVTPERFRKHEFLAAISGRAISLLAVDEAHCISHWGHDFRPDYTRIREIREILGDPTTIALTATATRDVQADIIAQLGLAAEDVEIFHEGIDRPNLSLDVCEVWGDEDKLAQIAKVFTRNPGCGIIYFTLIKTLLRFSEFFHDQRLPHLVYHGDLPRGERRRVQEQFMEDRDQLVLATNAFGMGIDKPDIRFVIHADLPGSLESYYQEIGRAGRDGLPAECLLLYDQADLATQAEFLRWSNPDADFYFRLHDFLRHDQQEINAFGIEWLREKLHAKQKHDRRLESALGMLARYDVIDDARGPLRIHRVGELPEELRDAQRLAEKLDRDQRKLLSLVHYARTDMDRRQFLERYFMGDSTASLQHSTSVQ
;
A
#
# COMPACT_ATOMS: atom_id res chain seq x y z
N MET A 1 17.75 16.58 -22.00
CA MET A 1 17.34 16.40 -20.58
C MET A 1 16.82 17.76 -20.15
N SER A 2 15.51 17.93 -20.00
CA SER A 2 14.98 19.19 -19.50
C SER A 2 15.33 19.26 -18.00
N ASP A 3 16.04 20.32 -17.65
CA ASP A 3 16.34 20.63 -16.25
C ASP A 3 15.06 20.72 -15.43
N LEU A 4 15.09 20.17 -14.22
CA LEU A 4 14.08 20.33 -13.18
C LEU A 4 14.60 21.30 -12.10
N PRO A 5 14.81 22.59 -12.43
CA PRO A 5 15.51 23.50 -11.51
C PRO A 5 14.73 23.73 -10.22
N VAL A 6 13.41 23.88 -10.31
CA VAL A 6 12.55 24.10 -9.15
C VAL A 6 12.46 22.84 -8.31
N ALA A 7 12.27 21.66 -8.94
CA ALA A 7 12.25 20.38 -8.24
C ALA A 7 13.57 20.09 -7.51
N ARG A 8 14.74 20.38 -8.13
CA ARG A 8 16.05 20.24 -7.48
C ARG A 8 16.24 21.20 -6.32
N GLN A 9 15.75 22.42 -6.44
CA GLN A 9 15.76 23.39 -5.35
C GLN A 9 14.92 22.89 -4.17
N LEU A 10 13.69 22.42 -4.44
CA LEU A 10 12.82 21.81 -3.43
C LEU A 10 13.43 20.57 -2.78
N LEU A 11 14.12 19.74 -3.58
CA LEU A 11 14.81 18.55 -3.10
C LEU A 11 15.85 18.89 -2.02
N ARG A 12 16.62 19.96 -2.24
CA ARG A 12 17.63 20.44 -1.29
C ARG A 12 17.01 21.14 -0.10
N ASP A 13 16.13 22.11 -0.34
CA ASP A 13 15.63 23.02 0.69
C ASP A 13 14.67 22.31 1.66
N VAL A 14 13.83 21.40 1.15
CA VAL A 14 12.79 20.74 1.94
C VAL A 14 13.21 19.35 2.38
N PHE A 15 13.85 18.58 1.49
CA PHE A 15 14.16 17.18 1.77
C PHE A 15 15.62 16.93 2.18
N GLY A 16 16.52 17.89 1.95
CA GLY A 16 17.94 17.81 2.33
C GLY A 16 18.76 16.84 1.47
N PHE A 17 18.31 16.54 0.25
CA PHE A 17 19.03 15.69 -0.68
C PHE A 17 19.68 16.53 -1.81
N GLU A 18 20.91 16.18 -2.18
CA GLU A 18 21.66 16.91 -3.21
C GLU A 18 21.17 16.59 -4.63
N ASP A 19 20.81 15.33 -4.90
CA ASP A 19 20.37 14.89 -6.24
C ASP A 19 19.34 13.76 -6.16
N PHE A 20 18.63 13.56 -7.28
CA PHE A 20 17.70 12.46 -7.48
C PHE A 20 18.41 11.12 -7.60
N ARG A 21 17.76 10.06 -7.14
CA ARG A 21 18.25 8.69 -7.29
C ARG A 21 17.50 7.97 -8.42
N GLY A 22 18.20 7.08 -9.13
CA GLY A 22 17.61 6.20 -10.13
C GLY A 22 16.66 6.90 -11.10
N LEU A 23 15.40 6.45 -11.14
CA LEU A 23 14.38 6.98 -12.04
C LEU A 23 13.59 8.18 -11.48
N GLN A 24 13.85 8.62 -10.23
CA GLN A 24 13.05 9.68 -9.58
C GLN A 24 12.89 10.93 -10.44
N ALA A 25 13.97 11.43 -11.07
CA ALA A 25 13.91 12.62 -11.90
C ALA A 25 12.94 12.48 -13.09
N LYS A 26 12.94 11.31 -13.75
CA LYS A 26 12.05 11.03 -14.89
C LYS A 26 10.59 10.93 -14.44
N ILE A 27 10.34 10.26 -13.32
CA ILE A 27 9.01 10.08 -12.73
C ILE A 27 8.43 11.44 -12.33
N ILE A 28 9.21 12.26 -11.61
CA ILE A 28 8.82 13.61 -11.17
C ILE A 28 8.52 14.49 -12.38
N GLN A 29 9.37 14.48 -13.39
CA GLN A 29 9.19 15.25 -14.61
C GLN A 29 7.89 14.89 -15.33
N ARG A 30 7.59 13.58 -15.45
CA ARG A 30 6.36 13.10 -16.08
C ARG A 30 5.12 13.55 -15.28
N THR A 31 5.16 13.41 -13.96
CA THR A 31 4.08 13.87 -13.06
C THR A 31 3.82 15.36 -13.22
N LEU A 32 4.86 16.20 -13.30
CA LEU A 32 4.75 17.64 -13.50
C LEU A 32 4.18 18.03 -14.86
N ARG A 33 4.29 17.15 -15.87
CA ARG A 33 3.66 17.35 -17.21
C ARG A 33 2.18 16.96 -17.22
N GLY A 34 1.63 16.49 -16.13
CA GLY A 34 0.25 16.02 -16.08
C GLY A 34 0.02 14.61 -16.65
N GLU A 35 1.08 13.79 -16.78
CA GLU A 35 1.05 12.48 -17.38
C GLU A 35 1.01 11.37 -16.31
N HIS A 36 0.24 10.29 -16.56
CA HIS A 36 0.06 9.21 -15.59
C HIS A 36 1.25 8.25 -15.53
N SER A 37 1.50 7.68 -14.34
CA SER A 37 2.61 6.75 -14.13
C SER A 37 2.24 5.60 -13.18
N LEU A 38 2.75 4.41 -13.49
CA LEU A 38 2.84 3.28 -12.56
C LEU A 38 4.32 3.05 -12.22
N VAL A 39 4.65 3.15 -10.93
CA VAL A 39 6.04 3.14 -10.46
C VAL A 39 6.30 1.89 -9.62
N LEU A 40 7.22 1.05 -10.10
CA LEU A 40 7.72 -0.12 -9.39
C LEU A 40 9.12 0.19 -8.88
N MET A 41 9.21 0.42 -7.57
CA MET A 41 10.46 0.71 -6.88
C MET A 41 10.57 -0.10 -5.60
N PRO A 42 11.74 -0.63 -5.25
CA PRO A 42 11.92 -1.40 -4.03
C PRO A 42 11.60 -0.55 -2.78
N THR A 43 11.35 -1.22 -1.67
CA THR A 43 11.21 -0.55 -0.38
C THR A 43 12.51 0.19 -0.05
N GLY A 44 12.41 1.44 0.42
CA GLY A 44 13.60 2.29 0.64
C GLY A 44 14.13 3.01 -0.60
N GLY A 45 13.58 2.77 -1.80
CA GLY A 45 13.95 3.45 -3.05
C GLY A 45 13.51 4.92 -3.14
N GLY A 46 12.81 5.44 -2.13
CA GLY A 46 12.35 6.84 -2.12
C GLY A 46 11.08 7.09 -2.93
N LYS A 47 10.16 6.11 -2.99
CA LYS A 47 8.85 6.21 -3.66
C LYS A 47 8.07 7.47 -3.27
N SER A 48 8.04 7.82 -1.98
CA SER A 48 7.26 8.95 -1.47
C SER A 48 7.70 10.28 -2.08
N LEU A 49 8.99 10.45 -2.37
CA LEU A 49 9.52 11.66 -3.00
C LEU A 49 8.94 11.88 -4.41
N CYS A 50 8.63 10.79 -5.14
CA CYS A 50 8.11 10.85 -6.50
C CYS A 50 6.73 11.52 -6.61
N TYR A 51 5.97 11.61 -5.51
CA TYR A 51 4.70 12.35 -5.45
C TYR A 51 4.73 13.56 -4.53
N GLN A 52 5.50 13.51 -3.43
CA GLN A 52 5.59 14.63 -2.49
C GLN A 52 6.21 15.88 -3.14
N LEU A 53 7.28 15.70 -3.89
CA LEU A 53 7.99 16.81 -4.51
C LEU A 53 7.17 17.45 -5.64
N PRO A 54 6.57 16.72 -6.60
CA PRO A 54 5.64 17.33 -7.56
C PRO A 54 4.45 18.04 -6.91
N ALA A 55 3.88 17.47 -5.82
CA ALA A 55 2.80 18.12 -5.09
C ALA A 55 3.18 19.51 -4.60
N LEU A 56 4.38 19.65 -4.02
CA LEU A 56 4.90 20.94 -3.54
C LEU A 56 5.20 21.92 -4.67
N GLU A 57 5.76 21.43 -5.78
CA GLU A 57 6.05 22.28 -6.94
C GLU A 57 4.77 22.82 -7.57
N LEU A 58 3.76 21.97 -7.78
CA LEU A 58 2.43 22.36 -8.29
C LEU A 58 1.72 23.36 -7.37
N ALA A 59 1.83 23.18 -6.05
CA ALA A 59 1.26 24.13 -5.08
C ALA A 59 1.95 25.52 -5.13
N ARG A 60 3.27 25.56 -5.34
CA ARG A 60 4.03 26.83 -5.47
C ARG A 60 3.77 27.55 -6.79
N GLN A 61 3.69 26.82 -7.90
CA GLN A 61 3.40 27.39 -9.23
C GLN A 61 2.06 28.13 -9.22
N ALA A 62 1.01 27.53 -8.65
CA ALA A 62 -0.30 28.20 -8.55
C ALA A 62 -0.28 29.44 -7.67
N GLY A 63 0.55 29.50 -6.64
CA GLY A 63 0.73 30.69 -5.79
C GLY A 63 1.41 31.86 -6.53
N VAL A 64 2.36 31.57 -7.41
CA VAL A 64 3.06 32.57 -8.24
C VAL A 64 2.13 33.12 -9.32
N ASP A 65 1.37 32.27 -9.99
CA ASP A 65 0.42 32.67 -11.03
C ASP A 65 -0.71 33.53 -10.44
N GLY A 66 -1.18 33.20 -9.22
CA GLY A 66 -2.17 34.00 -8.48
C GLY A 66 -1.67 35.40 -8.12
N LEU A 67 -0.39 35.56 -7.78
CA LEU A 67 0.23 36.86 -7.50
C LEU A 67 0.43 37.69 -8.79
N SER A 68 0.77 37.06 -9.91
CA SER A 68 0.91 37.70 -11.22
C SER A 68 -0.42 38.27 -11.72
N LEU A 69 -1.51 37.52 -11.58
CA LEU A 69 -2.84 37.96 -11.97
C LEU A 69 -3.40 39.07 -11.07
N ALA A 70 -3.04 39.09 -9.78
CA ALA A 70 -3.43 40.16 -8.85
C ALA A 70 -2.63 41.46 -9.10
N GLY A 71 -1.39 41.35 -9.59
CA GLY A 71 -0.53 42.49 -9.98
C GLY A 71 -1.00 43.17 -11.26
N SER A 72 -1.51 42.43 -12.23
CA SER A 72 -1.98 42.99 -13.51
C SER A 72 -3.36 43.66 -13.41
N ARG A 73 -4.15 43.43 -12.38
CA ARG A 73 -5.44 44.13 -12.15
C ARG A 73 -5.33 45.49 -11.43
N ARG A 74 -4.12 45.93 -11.04
CA ARG A 74 -3.90 47.21 -10.34
C ARG A 74 -3.37 48.35 -11.25
N GLY A 75 -3.27 48.11 -12.52
CA GLY A 75 -2.70 49.12 -13.43
C GLY A 75 -3.43 49.20 -14.76
N GLU A 76 -4.69 49.61 -14.78
CA GLU A 76 -5.33 50.19 -15.97
C GLU A 76 -6.61 50.88 -15.54
N GLY A 77 -6.48 52.14 -15.22
CA GLY A 77 -7.51 53.14 -15.21
C GLY A 77 -7.24 54.16 -16.30
N GLU A 78 -8.24 54.40 -17.12
CA GLU A 78 -8.41 55.53 -18.04
C GLU A 78 -7.64 55.54 -19.37
N GLY A 79 -8.43 55.49 -20.46
CA GLY A 79 -8.00 55.79 -21.81
C GLY A 79 -8.99 55.34 -22.88
N GLU A 80 -9.96 56.21 -23.19
CA GLU A 80 -10.89 56.05 -24.33
C GLU A 80 -10.17 56.03 -25.69
N GLY A 81 -10.70 55.23 -26.64
CA GLY A 81 -10.23 55.26 -28.03
C GLY A 81 -10.90 54.20 -28.90
N GLU A 82 -11.92 54.67 -29.66
CA GLU A 82 -12.63 53.89 -30.71
C GLU A 82 -11.71 53.48 -31.85
N GLY A 83 -11.96 52.33 -32.44
CA GLY A 83 -11.30 51.90 -33.68
C GLY A 83 -11.71 50.50 -34.15
N GLU A 84 -12.76 50.43 -35.01
CA GLU A 84 -13.12 49.24 -35.76
C GLU A 84 -12.02 48.86 -36.78
N VAL A 85 -11.64 47.59 -36.86
CA VAL A 85 -11.16 46.96 -38.10
C VAL A 85 -11.52 45.48 -38.11
N GLU A 86 -12.32 45.12 -39.10
CA GLU A 86 -12.63 43.74 -39.49
C GLU A 86 -11.38 43.01 -40.00
N GLY A 87 -11.21 41.78 -39.63
CA GLY A 87 -10.20 40.87 -40.20
C GLY A 87 -10.50 39.41 -39.84
N LYS A 88 -11.19 38.71 -40.79
CA LYS A 88 -11.34 37.26 -40.72
C LYS A 88 -10.02 36.56 -40.83
N VAL A 89 -9.68 35.69 -39.90
CA VAL A 89 -8.73 34.59 -40.12
C VAL A 89 -9.32 33.33 -39.51
N GLU A 90 -9.55 32.35 -40.34
CA GLU A 90 -9.85 30.98 -39.94
C GLU A 90 -8.62 30.35 -39.30
N VAL A 91 -8.80 29.75 -38.12
CA VAL A 91 -7.82 28.83 -37.53
C VAL A 91 -8.56 27.66 -36.94
N GLU A 92 -8.50 26.53 -37.62
CA GLU A 92 -8.70 25.22 -37.02
C GLU A 92 -7.46 24.89 -36.16
N ASP A 93 -7.68 24.19 -35.06
CA ASP A 93 -6.78 23.72 -34.00
C ASP A 93 -6.82 24.54 -32.70
N GLY A 94 -7.69 24.12 -31.76
CA GLY A 94 -7.75 24.79 -30.46
C GLY A 94 -8.65 24.18 -29.39
N VAL A 95 -9.05 22.91 -29.50
CA VAL A 95 -10.01 22.33 -28.51
C VAL A 95 -9.32 21.85 -27.22
N ARG A 96 -8.03 21.60 -27.23
CA ARG A 96 -7.29 21.18 -26.01
C ARG A 96 -6.79 22.35 -25.14
N GLY A 97 -6.58 23.51 -25.67
CA GLY A 97 -6.03 24.67 -24.95
C GLY A 97 -7.02 25.38 -24.01
N ASN A 98 -8.32 25.28 -24.29
CA ASN A 98 -9.34 26.02 -23.52
C ASN A 98 -9.72 25.33 -22.21
N ALA A 99 -9.70 24.01 -22.15
CA ALA A 99 -9.98 23.26 -20.91
C ALA A 99 -8.90 23.46 -19.84
N ASP A 100 -7.64 23.64 -20.25
CA ASP A 100 -6.53 23.93 -19.33
C ASP A 100 -6.55 25.39 -18.85
N ALA A 101 -7.00 26.33 -19.68
CA ALA A 101 -7.14 27.72 -19.32
C ALA A 101 -8.33 27.96 -18.35
N GLU A 102 -9.44 27.26 -18.55
CA GLU A 102 -10.60 27.30 -17.65
C GLU A 102 -10.30 26.60 -16.31
N ARG A 103 -9.54 25.49 -16.33
CA ARG A 103 -9.03 24.87 -15.09
C ARG A 103 -8.10 25.82 -14.31
N ARG A 104 -7.27 26.61 -14.98
CA ARG A 104 -6.37 27.60 -14.34
C ARG A 104 -7.12 28.80 -13.77
N ALA A 105 -8.20 29.23 -14.38
CA ALA A 105 -9.00 30.37 -13.90
C ALA A 105 -9.78 30.06 -12.61
N THR A 106 -10.21 28.81 -12.40
CA THR A 106 -10.88 28.35 -11.16
C THR A 106 -9.93 28.17 -9.97
N LEU A 107 -8.61 28.08 -10.20
CA LEU A 107 -7.60 27.92 -9.15
C LEU A 107 -7.41 29.17 -8.25
N GLY A 108 -7.78 30.35 -8.72
CA GLY A 108 -7.58 31.61 -7.97
C GLY A 108 -8.52 31.81 -6.77
N GLU A 109 -9.67 31.13 -6.72
CA GLU A 109 -10.66 31.24 -5.63
C GLU A 109 -10.67 30.02 -4.67
N ALA A 110 -10.01 28.91 -5.03
CA ALA A 110 -10.13 27.61 -4.37
C ALA A 110 -9.01 27.26 -3.37
N GLY A 111 -8.12 28.19 -3.04
CA GLY A 111 -6.97 27.92 -2.17
C GLY A 111 -5.82 27.18 -2.87
N LYS A 112 -4.79 26.75 -2.10
CA LYS A 112 -3.65 25.99 -2.65
C LYS A 112 -4.11 24.70 -3.32
N PRO A 113 -3.55 24.31 -4.50
CA PRO A 113 -3.80 23.00 -5.10
C PRO A 113 -3.47 21.88 -4.10
N LEU A 114 -4.29 20.85 -4.11
CA LEU A 114 -4.17 19.74 -3.17
C LEU A 114 -3.70 18.47 -3.89
N ALA A 115 -2.65 17.85 -3.38
CA ALA A 115 -2.31 16.47 -3.72
C ALA A 115 -2.99 15.50 -2.73
N VAL A 116 -3.74 14.55 -3.26
CA VAL A 116 -4.39 13.49 -2.46
C VAL A 116 -3.54 12.23 -2.54
N VAL A 117 -3.20 11.66 -1.38
CA VAL A 117 -2.43 10.42 -1.27
C VAL A 117 -3.33 9.35 -0.67
N LEU A 118 -3.70 8.37 -1.48
CA LEU A 118 -4.38 7.16 -0.99
C LEU A 118 -3.34 6.18 -0.47
N SER A 119 -3.44 5.82 0.80
CA SER A 119 -2.58 4.80 1.40
C SER A 119 -3.41 3.85 2.27
N PRO A 120 -3.12 2.54 2.27
CA PRO A 120 -3.82 1.59 3.12
C PRO A 120 -3.30 1.58 4.57
N LEU A 121 -2.22 2.31 4.86
CA LEU A 121 -1.39 2.15 6.05
C LEU A 121 -1.53 3.35 6.99
N ILE A 122 -2.45 3.24 7.96
CA ILE A 122 -2.75 4.33 8.91
C ILE A 122 -1.51 4.78 9.69
N ALA A 123 -0.64 3.86 10.13
CA ALA A 123 0.58 4.19 10.86
C ALA A 123 1.56 4.98 9.97
N LEU A 124 1.79 4.49 8.74
CA LEU A 124 2.68 5.16 7.78
C LEU A 124 2.21 6.57 7.41
N MET A 125 0.88 6.77 7.29
CA MET A 125 0.33 8.11 7.03
C MET A 125 0.77 9.11 8.09
N LYS A 126 0.71 8.72 9.38
CA LYS A 126 1.11 9.58 10.48
C LYS A 126 2.60 9.94 10.38
N ASP A 127 3.46 8.95 10.18
CA ASP A 127 4.91 9.15 10.11
C ASP A 127 5.29 10.04 8.91
N GLN A 128 4.64 9.83 7.75
CA GLN A 128 4.85 10.67 6.56
C GLN A 128 4.42 12.12 6.80
N VAL A 129 3.24 12.32 7.42
CA VAL A 129 2.71 13.67 7.72
C VAL A 129 3.58 14.36 8.77
N ASP A 130 3.97 13.68 9.84
CA ASP A 130 4.84 14.25 10.88
C ASP A 130 6.20 14.68 10.30
N ALA A 131 6.77 13.87 9.40
CA ALA A 131 8.01 14.22 8.69
C ALA A 131 7.84 15.42 7.75
N LEU A 132 6.70 15.57 7.07
CA LEU A 132 6.39 16.72 6.21
C LEU A 132 6.19 18.00 7.03
N LEU A 133 5.44 17.91 8.13
CA LEU A 133 5.22 19.05 9.05
C LEU A 133 6.54 19.55 9.64
N THR A 134 7.46 18.66 10.01
CA THR A 134 8.80 19.03 10.50
C THR A 134 9.61 19.82 9.45
N ARG A 135 9.33 19.56 8.16
CA ARG A 135 9.95 20.27 7.01
C ARG A 135 9.20 21.54 6.59
N GLY A 136 8.16 21.93 7.34
CA GLY A 136 7.37 23.13 7.06
C GLY A 136 6.36 22.96 5.90
N VAL A 137 6.00 21.73 5.56
CA VAL A 137 4.97 21.42 4.55
C VAL A 137 3.60 21.30 5.19
N ASP A 138 2.59 21.95 4.64
CA ASP A 138 1.20 21.88 5.11
C ASP A 138 0.56 20.55 4.71
N ALA A 139 0.77 19.51 5.50
CA ALA A 139 0.23 18.18 5.27
C ALA A 139 -0.70 17.72 6.39
N ALA A 140 -1.66 16.85 6.05
CA ALA A 140 -2.53 16.22 7.03
C ALA A 140 -2.87 14.78 6.63
N PHE A 141 -3.35 13.98 7.59
CA PHE A 141 -4.03 12.73 7.31
C PHE A 141 -5.44 12.74 7.88
N ILE A 142 -6.37 12.07 7.19
CA ILE A 142 -7.75 11.87 7.65
C ILE A 142 -8.11 10.39 7.49
N ASN A 143 -8.24 9.68 8.61
CA ASN A 143 -8.57 8.26 8.64
C ASN A 143 -9.46 7.92 9.85
N SER A 144 -9.76 6.62 10.06
CA SER A 144 -10.65 6.16 11.14
C SER A 144 -10.04 6.20 12.54
N SER A 145 -8.73 6.42 12.67
CA SER A 145 -8.05 6.43 13.98
C SER A 145 -8.15 7.77 14.70
N LEU A 146 -8.55 8.84 14.00
CA LEU A 146 -8.66 10.18 14.57
C LEU A 146 -9.86 10.31 15.51
N PRO A 147 -9.70 10.96 16.67
CA PRO A 147 -10.82 11.43 17.48
C PRO A 147 -11.78 12.31 16.68
N GLY A 148 -13.05 12.35 17.10
CA GLY A 148 -14.10 13.05 16.35
C GLY A 148 -13.85 14.55 16.20
N ASP A 149 -13.43 15.21 17.27
CA ASP A 149 -13.09 16.64 17.34
C ASP A 149 -11.89 17.01 16.46
N GLU A 150 -10.83 16.22 16.52
CA GLU A 150 -9.65 16.40 15.68
C GLU A 150 -9.99 16.18 14.19
N ARG A 151 -10.79 15.17 13.89
CA ARG A 151 -11.26 14.92 12.52
C ARG A 151 -12.09 16.08 11.99
N ALA A 152 -13.01 16.63 12.79
CA ALA A 152 -13.83 17.78 12.41
C ALA A 152 -12.95 19.03 12.13
N SER A 153 -11.95 19.27 12.98
CA SER A 153 -10.98 20.35 12.79
C SER A 153 -10.21 20.22 11.49
N ARG A 154 -9.71 19.00 11.16
CA ARG A 154 -8.99 18.74 9.91
C ARG A 154 -9.86 18.86 8.67
N LEU A 155 -11.13 18.43 8.75
CA LEU A 155 -12.10 18.63 7.65
C LEU A 155 -12.39 20.11 7.40
N ALA A 156 -12.56 20.92 8.45
CA ALA A 156 -12.73 22.36 8.32
C ALA A 156 -11.48 23.03 7.70
N ALA A 157 -10.29 22.62 8.11
CA ALA A 157 -9.03 23.10 7.53
C ALA A 157 -8.86 22.69 6.07
N LEU A 158 -9.31 21.46 5.69
CA LEU A 158 -9.34 20.99 4.31
C LEU A 158 -10.24 21.88 3.44
N ALA A 159 -11.47 22.11 3.89
CA ALA A 159 -12.42 22.97 3.18
C ALA A 159 -11.92 24.43 3.05
N ALA A 160 -11.15 24.90 4.04
CA ALA A 160 -10.53 26.24 4.02
C ALA A 160 -9.26 26.34 3.15
N GLY A 161 -8.87 25.31 2.44
CA GLY A 161 -7.74 25.35 1.50
C GLY A 161 -6.34 25.27 2.13
N ARG A 162 -6.20 24.79 3.37
CA ARG A 162 -4.94 24.89 4.13
C ARG A 162 -3.87 23.89 3.74
N TYR A 163 -4.23 22.69 3.22
CA TYR A 163 -3.27 21.62 2.99
C TYR A 163 -2.75 21.59 1.55
N GLU A 164 -1.48 21.25 1.40
CA GLU A 164 -0.79 20.94 0.13
C GLU A 164 -0.83 19.43 -0.17
N LEU A 165 -0.72 18.59 0.89
CA LEU A 165 -0.86 17.13 0.80
C LEU A 165 -1.88 16.61 1.82
N LEU A 166 -2.74 15.71 1.36
CA LEU A 166 -3.70 15.02 2.20
C LEU A 166 -3.58 13.51 2.05
N TYR A 167 -3.18 12.84 3.12
CA TYR A 167 -3.18 11.39 3.21
C TYR A 167 -4.54 10.89 3.69
N VAL A 168 -5.13 9.95 2.96
CA VAL A 168 -6.49 9.46 3.25
C VAL A 168 -6.65 8.00 2.86
N THR A 169 -7.51 7.27 3.58
CA THR A 169 -7.91 5.92 3.19
C THR A 169 -9.13 5.98 2.25
N PRO A 170 -9.26 5.04 1.29
CA PRO A 170 -10.39 5.04 0.32
C PRO A 170 -11.77 5.06 0.97
N GLU A 171 -11.94 4.47 2.16
CA GLU A 171 -13.22 4.42 2.88
C GLU A 171 -13.75 5.81 3.26
N ARG A 172 -12.88 6.83 3.29
CA ARG A 172 -13.30 8.21 3.58
C ARG A 172 -14.20 8.79 2.48
N PHE A 173 -14.02 8.35 1.25
CA PHE A 173 -14.86 8.77 0.12
C PHE A 173 -16.31 8.26 0.19
N ARG A 174 -16.63 7.39 1.17
CA ARG A 174 -18.02 7.01 1.48
C ARG A 174 -18.68 7.96 2.49
N LYS A 175 -17.93 8.88 3.10
CA LYS A 175 -18.43 9.77 4.16
C LYS A 175 -18.82 11.14 3.58
N HIS A 176 -20.09 11.50 3.72
CA HIS A 176 -20.62 12.77 3.20
C HIS A 176 -19.85 13.99 3.71
N GLU A 177 -19.44 13.98 4.99
CA GLU A 177 -18.65 15.05 5.61
C GLU A 177 -17.30 15.27 4.90
N PHE A 178 -16.65 14.18 4.47
CA PHE A 178 -15.39 14.23 3.74
C PHE A 178 -15.59 14.72 2.31
N LEU A 179 -16.60 14.19 1.61
CA LEU A 179 -16.94 14.62 0.24
C LEU A 179 -17.27 16.11 0.19
N ALA A 180 -18.05 16.60 1.16
CA ALA A 180 -18.37 18.04 1.26
C ALA A 180 -17.11 18.89 1.49
N ALA A 181 -16.16 18.42 2.31
CA ALA A 181 -14.95 19.18 2.60
C ALA A 181 -13.95 19.21 1.42
N ILE A 182 -13.93 18.18 0.56
CA ILE A 182 -12.97 18.08 -0.55
C ILE A 182 -13.53 18.63 -1.88
N SER A 183 -14.86 18.68 -2.05
CA SER A 183 -15.53 19.05 -3.31
C SER A 183 -15.18 20.45 -3.84
N GLY A 184 -14.77 21.36 -2.96
CA GLY A 184 -14.36 22.72 -3.35
C GLY A 184 -12.86 22.88 -3.61
N ARG A 185 -12.08 21.78 -3.59
CA ARG A 185 -10.63 21.83 -3.73
C ARG A 185 -10.17 21.53 -5.15
N ALA A 186 -9.24 22.31 -5.66
CA ALA A 186 -8.54 21.98 -6.89
C ALA A 186 -7.52 20.85 -6.61
N ILE A 187 -7.73 19.68 -7.19
CA ILE A 187 -6.86 18.51 -7.02
C ILE A 187 -5.83 18.49 -8.12
N SER A 188 -4.55 18.66 -7.76
CA SER A 188 -3.43 18.68 -8.71
C SER A 188 -2.86 17.29 -8.99
N LEU A 189 -2.93 16.40 -8.01
CA LEU A 189 -2.30 15.07 -8.09
C LEU A 189 -3.07 14.07 -7.23
N LEU A 190 -3.26 12.87 -7.76
CA LEU A 190 -3.63 11.68 -7.01
C LEU A 190 -2.45 10.72 -6.96
N ALA A 191 -1.90 10.49 -5.77
CA ALA A 191 -0.92 9.45 -5.52
C ALA A 191 -1.61 8.23 -4.89
N VAL A 192 -1.36 7.04 -5.41
CA VAL A 192 -1.86 5.78 -4.85
C VAL A 192 -0.67 4.97 -4.37
N ASP A 193 -0.44 5.02 -3.06
CA ASP A 193 0.62 4.25 -2.42
C ASP A 193 0.17 2.81 -2.16
N GLU A 194 1.13 1.88 -2.19
CA GLU A 194 0.87 0.42 -2.14
C GLU A 194 -0.19 -0.01 -3.16
N ALA A 195 -0.05 0.45 -4.40
CA ALA A 195 -1.03 0.26 -5.48
C ALA A 195 -1.37 -1.20 -5.79
N HIS A 196 -0.55 -2.17 -5.34
CA HIS A 196 -0.88 -3.59 -5.42
C HIS A 196 -2.17 -3.96 -4.66
N CYS A 197 -2.59 -3.12 -3.67
CA CYS A 197 -3.86 -3.28 -2.96
C CYS A 197 -5.09 -3.04 -3.86
N ILE A 198 -4.94 -2.37 -5.00
CA ILE A 198 -6.02 -2.14 -5.98
C ILE A 198 -6.39 -3.45 -6.68
N SER A 199 -5.37 -4.24 -6.98
CA SER A 199 -5.52 -5.42 -7.82
C SER A 199 -6.13 -6.59 -7.07
N HIS A 200 -7.16 -7.19 -7.66
CA HIS A 200 -7.69 -8.49 -7.20
C HIS A 200 -6.64 -9.62 -7.26
N TRP A 201 -5.57 -9.41 -8.04
CA TRP A 201 -4.44 -10.32 -8.21
C TRP A 201 -3.29 -10.01 -7.25
N GLY A 202 -3.36 -8.87 -6.54
CA GLY A 202 -2.40 -8.47 -5.51
C GLY A 202 -2.37 -9.43 -4.31
N HIS A 203 -1.32 -9.37 -3.52
CA HIS A 203 -1.18 -10.20 -2.32
C HIS A 203 -1.89 -9.60 -1.08
N ASP A 204 -2.19 -8.31 -1.09
CA ASP A 204 -2.96 -7.59 -0.04
C ASP A 204 -4.13 -6.82 -0.68
N PHE A 205 -4.95 -7.54 -1.46
CA PHE A 205 -6.14 -6.95 -2.08
C PHE A 205 -7.08 -6.34 -1.03
N ARG A 206 -7.52 -5.10 -1.29
CA ARG A 206 -8.45 -4.37 -0.43
C ARG A 206 -9.66 -3.90 -1.22
N PRO A 207 -10.86 -4.44 -0.95
CA PRO A 207 -12.08 -4.09 -1.69
C PRO A 207 -12.40 -2.59 -1.72
N ASP A 208 -12.00 -1.82 -0.71
CA ASP A 208 -12.20 -0.37 -0.72
C ASP A 208 -11.46 0.33 -1.88
N TYR A 209 -10.39 -0.29 -2.38
CA TYR A 209 -9.64 0.19 -3.55
C TYR A 209 -10.31 -0.14 -4.88
N THR A 210 -11.32 -1.03 -4.95
CA THR A 210 -12.06 -1.29 -6.21
C THR A 210 -12.81 -0.06 -6.71
N ARG A 211 -13.07 0.92 -5.82
CA ARG A 211 -13.71 2.19 -6.16
C ARG A 211 -12.73 3.28 -6.58
N ILE A 212 -11.47 2.92 -6.84
CA ILE A 212 -10.43 3.92 -7.15
C ILE A 212 -10.77 4.74 -8.39
N ARG A 213 -11.41 4.13 -9.40
CA ARG A 213 -11.90 4.82 -10.59
C ARG A 213 -12.94 5.87 -10.23
N GLU A 214 -13.94 5.52 -9.43
CA GLU A 214 -14.97 6.45 -8.92
C GLU A 214 -14.34 7.58 -8.10
N ILE A 215 -13.35 7.26 -7.27
CA ILE A 215 -12.60 8.27 -6.48
C ILE A 215 -11.88 9.24 -7.42
N ARG A 216 -11.25 8.78 -8.51
CA ARG A 216 -10.64 9.66 -9.51
C ARG A 216 -11.66 10.59 -10.15
N GLU A 217 -12.80 10.05 -10.56
CA GLU A 217 -13.92 10.82 -11.15
C GLU A 217 -14.41 11.91 -10.17
N ILE A 218 -14.61 11.56 -8.88
CA ILE A 218 -14.99 12.53 -7.82
C ILE A 218 -13.94 13.64 -7.67
N LEU A 219 -12.65 13.31 -7.81
CA LEU A 219 -11.55 14.26 -7.70
C LEU A 219 -11.30 15.07 -8.99
N GLY A 220 -12.08 14.85 -10.06
CA GLY A 220 -11.97 15.55 -11.34
C GLY A 220 -10.85 15.00 -12.24
N ASP A 221 -10.61 13.72 -12.19
CA ASP A 221 -9.61 13.00 -13.01
C ASP A 221 -8.20 13.62 -12.98
N PRO A 222 -7.61 13.82 -11.80
CA PRO A 222 -6.29 14.42 -11.68
C PRO A 222 -5.21 13.52 -12.29
N THR A 223 -4.04 14.12 -12.56
CA THR A 223 -2.82 13.35 -12.80
C THR A 223 -2.66 12.29 -11.73
N THR A 224 -2.42 11.05 -12.14
CA THR A 224 -2.38 9.91 -11.22
C THR A 224 -1.03 9.22 -11.27
N ILE A 225 -0.41 9.05 -10.10
CA ILE A 225 0.79 8.25 -9.91
C ILE A 225 0.47 7.10 -8.96
N ALA A 226 0.62 5.87 -9.43
CA ALA A 226 0.46 4.66 -8.63
C ALA A 226 1.84 4.08 -8.30
N LEU A 227 2.08 3.73 -7.03
CA LEU A 227 3.39 3.28 -6.56
C LEU A 227 3.27 1.97 -5.79
N THR A 228 4.17 1.05 -6.07
CA THR A 228 4.28 -0.21 -5.33
C THR A 228 5.72 -0.74 -5.35
N ALA A 229 6.06 -1.61 -4.39
CA ALA A 229 7.32 -2.35 -4.43
C ALA A 229 7.18 -3.68 -5.19
N THR A 230 5.97 -4.23 -5.24
CA THR A 230 5.68 -5.61 -5.66
C THR A 230 4.46 -5.64 -6.58
N ALA A 231 4.69 -5.88 -7.86
CA ALA A 231 3.61 -6.14 -8.81
C ALA A 231 4.13 -6.95 -9.99
N THR A 232 3.59 -8.14 -10.19
CA THR A 232 3.80 -8.92 -11.42
C THR A 232 3.13 -8.23 -12.61
N ARG A 233 3.42 -8.64 -13.84
CA ARG A 233 2.84 -8.03 -15.05
C ARG A 233 1.30 -8.06 -15.04
N ASP A 234 0.71 -9.14 -14.57
CA ASP A 234 -0.75 -9.26 -14.48
C ASP A 234 -1.32 -8.27 -13.45
N VAL A 235 -0.63 -8.10 -12.31
CA VAL A 235 -0.99 -7.11 -11.29
C VAL A 235 -0.83 -5.69 -11.82
N GLN A 236 0.20 -5.39 -12.60
CA GLN A 236 0.41 -4.08 -13.22
C GLN A 236 -0.73 -3.73 -14.19
N ALA A 237 -1.09 -4.68 -15.08
CA ALA A 237 -2.18 -4.49 -16.03
C ALA A 237 -3.53 -4.28 -15.31
N ASP A 238 -3.79 -5.05 -14.26
CA ASP A 238 -5.02 -4.91 -13.47
C ASP A 238 -5.06 -3.58 -12.70
N ILE A 239 -3.95 -3.12 -12.12
CA ILE A 239 -3.87 -1.79 -11.48
C ILE A 239 -4.28 -0.69 -12.46
N ILE A 240 -3.74 -0.68 -13.67
CA ILE A 240 -4.06 0.32 -14.70
C ILE A 240 -5.54 0.27 -15.08
N ALA A 241 -6.08 -0.93 -15.29
CA ALA A 241 -7.48 -1.13 -15.62
C ALA A 241 -8.42 -0.66 -14.50
N GLN A 242 -8.11 -1.00 -13.24
CA GLN A 242 -8.91 -0.58 -12.07
C GLN A 242 -8.84 0.93 -11.82
N LEU A 243 -7.72 1.59 -12.16
CA LEU A 243 -7.61 3.05 -12.15
C LEU A 243 -8.49 3.71 -13.23
N GLY A 244 -9.04 2.94 -14.19
CA GLY A 244 -9.82 3.47 -15.31
C GLY A 244 -8.96 4.27 -16.29
N LEU A 245 -7.67 3.92 -16.41
CA LEU A 245 -6.73 4.55 -17.34
C LEU A 245 -6.52 3.66 -18.57
N ALA A 246 -6.28 4.26 -19.72
CA ALA A 246 -5.84 3.52 -20.88
C ALA A 246 -4.36 3.15 -20.74
N ALA A 247 -3.99 1.97 -21.20
CA ALA A 247 -2.60 1.47 -21.01
C ALA A 247 -1.57 2.36 -21.72
N GLU A 248 -1.95 2.98 -22.84
CA GLU A 248 -1.12 3.92 -23.61
C GLU A 248 -0.87 5.26 -22.90
N ASP A 249 -1.72 5.65 -21.96
CA ASP A 249 -1.59 6.91 -21.20
C ASP A 249 -0.71 6.75 -19.96
N VAL A 250 -0.35 5.51 -19.60
CA VAL A 250 0.42 5.20 -18.38
C VAL A 250 1.81 4.70 -18.73
N GLU A 251 2.83 5.44 -18.32
CA GLU A 251 4.21 4.94 -18.39
C GLU A 251 4.53 4.10 -17.15
N ILE A 252 5.07 2.91 -17.37
CA ILE A 252 5.48 2.01 -16.29
C ILE A 252 6.99 2.19 -16.05
N PHE A 253 7.33 2.64 -14.84
CA PHE A 253 8.72 2.80 -14.42
C PHE A 253 9.13 1.61 -13.55
N HIS A 254 10.16 0.91 -13.99
CA HIS A 254 10.79 -0.17 -13.22
C HIS A 254 12.20 0.24 -12.81
N GLU A 255 12.43 0.45 -11.53
CA GLU A 255 13.77 0.70 -10.99
C GLU A 255 14.56 -0.60 -10.74
N GLY A 256 13.93 -1.74 -11.07
CA GLY A 256 14.41 -3.06 -10.72
C GLY A 256 14.00 -3.46 -9.31
N ILE A 257 14.27 -4.71 -8.99
CA ILE A 257 14.03 -5.26 -7.64
C ILE A 257 15.36 -5.58 -6.94
N ASP A 258 16.47 -5.32 -7.61
CA ASP A 258 17.79 -5.68 -7.07
C ASP A 258 18.19 -4.79 -5.89
N ARG A 259 18.63 -5.47 -4.85
CA ARG A 259 19.18 -4.89 -3.63
C ARG A 259 20.56 -5.53 -3.41
N PRO A 260 21.62 -5.01 -4.06
CA PRO A 260 22.94 -5.66 -4.07
C PRO A 260 23.58 -5.81 -2.69
N ASN A 261 23.16 -5.01 -1.73
CA ASN A 261 23.62 -5.07 -0.35
C ASN A 261 22.96 -6.18 0.50
N LEU A 262 21.92 -6.87 0.00
CA LEU A 262 21.29 -7.97 0.71
C LEU A 262 21.90 -9.31 0.26
N SER A 263 22.34 -10.18 1.16
CA SER A 263 22.52 -11.60 0.85
C SER A 263 21.18 -12.31 0.98
N LEU A 264 20.86 -13.17 0.00
CA LEU A 264 19.60 -13.92 -0.05
C LEU A 264 19.91 -15.41 0.05
N ASP A 265 19.69 -15.98 1.23
CA ASP A 265 20.02 -17.36 1.53
C ASP A 265 18.76 -18.17 1.88
N VAL A 266 18.76 -19.43 1.51
CA VAL A 266 17.74 -20.41 1.88
C VAL A 266 18.42 -21.62 2.50
N CYS A 267 17.93 -22.05 3.66
CA CYS A 267 18.43 -23.25 4.33
C CYS A 267 17.26 -24.20 4.59
N GLU A 268 17.39 -25.45 4.10
CA GLU A 268 16.44 -26.51 4.43
C GLU A 268 16.70 -26.98 5.86
N VAL A 269 15.63 -27.09 6.65
CA VAL A 269 15.68 -27.41 8.08
C VAL A 269 14.56 -28.38 8.46
N TRP A 270 14.74 -29.11 9.55
CA TRP A 270 13.78 -30.06 10.08
C TRP A 270 13.49 -29.78 11.57
N GLY A 271 12.41 -29.04 11.82
CA GLY A 271 11.96 -28.72 13.16
C GLY A 271 12.73 -27.60 13.87
N ASP A 272 12.37 -27.36 15.13
CA ASP A 272 12.80 -26.19 15.87
C ASP A 272 14.30 -26.18 16.22
N GLU A 273 14.90 -27.34 16.47
CA GLU A 273 16.33 -27.41 16.82
C GLU A 273 17.23 -26.95 15.67
N ASP A 274 16.93 -27.39 14.45
CA ASP A 274 17.66 -26.95 13.27
C ASP A 274 17.43 -25.45 13.01
N LYS A 275 16.18 -24.98 13.15
CA LYS A 275 15.86 -23.54 13.02
C LYS A 275 16.69 -22.71 13.99
N LEU A 276 16.74 -23.09 15.29
CA LEU A 276 17.53 -22.41 16.30
C LEU A 276 19.04 -22.41 16.00
N ALA A 277 19.56 -23.54 15.51
CA ALA A 277 20.97 -23.66 15.15
C ALA A 277 21.34 -22.70 13.99
N GLN A 278 20.48 -22.54 12.99
CA GLN A 278 20.73 -21.61 11.89
C GLN A 278 20.59 -20.14 12.34
N ILE A 279 19.58 -19.82 13.15
CA ILE A 279 19.40 -18.48 13.72
C ILE A 279 20.65 -18.06 14.54
N ALA A 280 21.18 -18.95 15.37
CA ALA A 280 22.39 -18.68 16.15
C ALA A 280 23.62 -18.36 15.26
N LYS A 281 23.75 -19.00 14.10
CA LYS A 281 24.82 -18.70 13.13
C LYS A 281 24.68 -17.29 12.55
N VAL A 282 23.45 -16.84 12.26
CA VAL A 282 23.20 -15.48 11.75
C VAL A 282 23.59 -14.45 12.80
N PHE A 283 23.20 -14.63 14.05
CA PHE A 283 23.55 -13.72 15.14
C PHE A 283 25.07 -13.57 15.32
N THR A 284 25.80 -14.69 15.15
CA THR A 284 27.27 -14.65 15.27
C THR A 284 27.91 -13.85 14.13
N ARG A 285 27.33 -13.91 12.93
CA ARG A 285 27.87 -13.22 11.73
C ARG A 285 27.45 -11.77 11.65
N ASN A 286 26.26 -11.43 12.15
CA ASN A 286 25.62 -10.13 11.95
C ASN A 286 25.24 -9.52 13.31
N PRO A 287 26.19 -8.89 14.02
CA PRO A 287 25.83 -8.13 15.21
C PRO A 287 24.97 -6.93 14.81
N GLY A 288 23.96 -6.62 15.61
CA GLY A 288 23.06 -5.49 15.43
C GLY A 288 21.59 -5.87 15.35
N CYS A 289 20.80 -4.94 14.89
CA CYS A 289 19.35 -5.02 14.86
C CYS A 289 18.84 -6.05 13.84
N GLY A 290 17.83 -6.84 14.21
CA GLY A 290 17.27 -7.86 13.35
C GLY A 290 15.80 -8.20 13.60
N ILE A 291 15.20 -8.85 12.63
CA ILE A 291 13.80 -9.33 12.70
C ILE A 291 13.77 -10.82 12.37
N ILE A 292 13.04 -11.58 13.19
CA ILE A 292 12.72 -12.98 12.91
C ILE A 292 11.21 -13.11 12.73
N TYR A 293 10.78 -13.51 11.53
CA TYR A 293 9.38 -13.69 11.19
C TYR A 293 8.91 -15.11 11.45
N PHE A 294 7.74 -15.22 12.05
CA PHE A 294 7.00 -16.45 12.31
C PHE A 294 5.61 -16.36 11.71
N THR A 295 5.12 -17.48 11.23
CA THR A 295 3.76 -17.58 10.68
C THR A 295 2.71 -17.67 11.79
N LEU A 296 3.00 -18.39 12.88
CA LEU A 296 2.10 -18.63 13.98
C LEU A 296 2.56 -17.93 15.27
N ILE A 297 1.63 -17.26 15.96
CA ILE A 297 1.88 -16.67 17.29
C ILE A 297 2.37 -17.74 18.26
N LYS A 298 1.79 -18.94 18.22
CA LYS A 298 2.19 -20.06 19.09
C LYS A 298 3.67 -20.44 18.90
N THR A 299 4.15 -20.52 17.67
CA THR A 299 5.56 -20.80 17.35
C THR A 299 6.45 -19.67 17.83
N LEU A 300 6.07 -18.42 17.54
CA LEU A 300 6.77 -17.23 18.00
C LEU A 300 6.96 -17.22 19.50
N LEU A 301 5.91 -17.46 20.29
CA LEU A 301 5.98 -17.45 21.76
C LEU A 301 6.87 -18.57 22.28
N ARG A 302 6.83 -19.76 21.69
CA ARG A 302 7.72 -20.89 22.04
C ARG A 302 9.20 -20.54 21.81
N PHE A 303 9.52 -19.87 20.69
CA PHE A 303 10.88 -19.38 20.46
C PHE A 303 11.27 -18.25 21.40
N SER A 304 10.33 -17.38 21.76
CA SER A 304 10.55 -16.34 22.77
C SER A 304 10.92 -16.93 24.14
N GLU A 305 10.21 -17.98 24.59
CA GLU A 305 10.55 -18.70 25.80
C GLU A 305 11.97 -19.27 25.75
N PHE A 306 12.34 -19.92 24.64
CA PHE A 306 13.68 -20.46 24.45
C PHE A 306 14.75 -19.34 24.50
N PHE A 307 14.52 -18.19 23.86
CA PHE A 307 15.47 -17.07 23.88
C PHE A 307 15.58 -16.43 25.27
N HIS A 308 14.47 -16.40 26.01
CA HIS A 308 14.47 -15.96 27.40
C HIS A 308 15.36 -16.86 28.28
N ASP A 309 15.22 -18.18 28.16
CA ASP A 309 16.02 -19.16 28.88
C ASP A 309 17.53 -19.04 28.55
N GLN A 310 17.87 -18.69 27.31
CA GLN A 310 19.24 -18.40 26.89
C GLN A 310 19.72 -16.99 27.24
N ARG A 311 18.89 -16.17 27.92
CA ARG A 311 19.16 -14.77 28.27
C ARG A 311 19.47 -13.89 27.07
N LEU A 312 18.85 -14.15 25.92
CA LEU A 312 18.95 -13.33 24.72
C LEU A 312 17.87 -12.24 24.75
N PRO A 313 18.25 -10.94 24.86
CA PRO A 313 17.28 -9.85 24.85
C PRO A 313 16.54 -9.80 23.52
N HIS A 314 15.23 -9.73 23.57
CA HIS A 314 14.40 -9.60 22.37
C HIS A 314 13.06 -8.96 22.70
N LEU A 315 12.41 -8.42 21.67
CA LEU A 315 11.03 -7.94 21.69
C LEU A 315 10.11 -8.95 21.02
N VAL A 316 8.84 -8.95 21.40
CA VAL A 316 7.81 -9.79 20.81
C VAL A 316 6.74 -8.89 20.19
N TYR A 317 6.36 -9.16 18.91
CA TYR A 317 5.32 -8.41 18.23
C TYR A 317 4.39 -9.31 17.42
N HIS A 318 3.09 -9.25 17.71
CA HIS A 318 2.05 -9.95 16.95
C HIS A 318 0.71 -9.21 16.98
N GLY A 319 -0.22 -9.61 16.10
CA GLY A 319 -1.51 -8.94 15.92
C GLY A 319 -2.40 -8.91 17.16
N ASP A 320 -2.29 -9.91 18.05
CA ASP A 320 -3.12 -10.05 19.25
C ASP A 320 -2.63 -9.18 20.42
N LEU A 321 -1.46 -8.53 20.32
CA LEU A 321 -1.01 -7.58 21.33
C LEU A 321 -1.93 -6.36 21.40
N PRO A 322 -2.19 -5.81 22.62
CA PRO A 322 -2.90 -4.55 22.79
C PRO A 322 -2.26 -3.42 21.98
N ARG A 323 -3.08 -2.50 21.45
CA ARG A 323 -2.60 -1.40 20.60
C ARG A 323 -1.46 -0.57 21.26
N GLY A 324 -1.58 -0.31 22.57
CA GLY A 324 -0.54 0.43 23.31
C GLY A 324 0.78 -0.32 23.38
N GLU A 325 0.74 -1.65 23.56
CA GLU A 325 1.92 -2.49 23.62
C GLU A 325 2.59 -2.62 22.24
N ARG A 326 1.80 -2.81 21.17
CA ARG A 326 2.33 -2.79 19.80
C ARG A 326 3.08 -1.50 19.50
N ARG A 327 2.53 -0.36 19.90
CA ARG A 327 3.16 0.94 19.73
C ARG A 327 4.48 1.03 20.51
N ARG A 328 4.49 0.62 21.78
CA ARG A 328 5.69 0.63 22.63
C ARG A 328 6.82 -0.22 22.04
N VAL A 329 6.51 -1.44 21.60
CA VAL A 329 7.49 -2.34 20.98
C VAL A 329 8.05 -1.74 19.70
N GLN A 330 7.21 -1.12 18.89
CA GLN A 330 7.62 -0.47 17.64
C GLN A 330 8.54 0.72 17.91
N GLU A 331 8.18 1.60 18.85
CA GLU A 331 9.00 2.75 19.26
C GLU A 331 10.35 2.29 19.79
N GLN A 332 10.38 1.31 20.69
CA GLN A 332 11.62 0.75 21.24
C GLN A 332 12.51 0.14 20.15
N PHE A 333 11.94 -0.61 19.20
CA PHE A 333 12.71 -1.17 18.08
C PHE A 333 13.31 -0.09 17.18
N MET A 334 12.58 1.00 16.95
CA MET A 334 13.08 2.10 16.12
C MET A 334 14.23 2.88 16.76
N GLU A 335 14.26 3.01 18.08
CA GLU A 335 15.26 3.76 18.83
C GLU A 335 16.56 2.98 19.04
N ASP A 336 16.49 1.70 19.33
CA ASP A 336 17.63 0.86 19.70
C ASP A 336 18.37 0.31 18.48
N ARG A 337 19.72 0.28 18.54
CA ARG A 337 20.57 -0.18 17.43
C ARG A 337 20.84 -1.68 17.41
N ASP A 338 20.71 -2.36 18.56
CA ASP A 338 21.04 -3.78 18.71
C ASP A 338 19.82 -4.62 19.13
N GLN A 339 18.63 -4.18 18.72
CA GLN A 339 17.40 -4.81 19.16
C GLN A 339 16.95 -5.92 18.21
N LEU A 340 16.68 -7.09 18.78
CA LEU A 340 16.03 -8.21 18.10
C LEU A 340 14.52 -8.16 18.31
N VAL A 341 13.75 -8.41 17.24
CA VAL A 341 12.30 -8.60 17.30
C VAL A 341 11.92 -9.97 16.76
N LEU A 342 11.17 -10.73 17.55
CA LEU A 342 10.42 -11.89 17.10
C LEU A 342 9.02 -11.42 16.70
N ALA A 343 8.62 -11.64 15.46
CA ALA A 343 7.40 -11.03 14.94
C ALA A 343 6.58 -11.97 14.05
N THR A 344 5.28 -11.71 13.99
CA THR A 344 4.46 -12.15 12.85
C THR A 344 4.47 -11.08 11.76
N ASN A 345 3.89 -11.35 10.59
CA ASN A 345 3.72 -10.39 9.50
C ASN A 345 3.00 -9.08 9.91
N ALA A 346 2.35 -9.05 11.09
CA ALA A 346 1.79 -7.83 11.67
C ALA A 346 2.86 -6.77 12.00
N PHE A 347 4.12 -7.17 12.22
CA PHE A 347 5.27 -6.29 12.36
C PHE A 347 5.90 -6.08 10.99
N GLY A 348 5.36 -5.16 10.28
CA GLY A 348 5.84 -5.00 8.92
C GLY A 348 5.58 -3.59 8.41
N MET A 349 4.35 -3.31 8.10
CA MET A 349 3.96 -2.04 7.50
C MET A 349 4.24 -0.87 8.46
N GLY A 350 5.00 0.13 7.98
CA GLY A 350 5.39 1.29 8.78
C GLY A 350 6.75 1.18 9.51
N ILE A 351 7.48 0.06 9.39
CA ILE A 351 8.84 -0.04 9.91
C ILE A 351 9.82 0.53 8.88
N ASP A 352 10.36 1.71 9.17
CA ASP A 352 11.34 2.41 8.33
C ASP A 352 12.67 2.63 9.07
N LYS A 353 13.24 1.54 9.60
CA LYS A 353 14.52 1.53 10.29
C LYS A 353 15.64 1.24 9.28
N PRO A 354 16.67 2.12 9.17
CA PRO A 354 17.69 2.00 8.14
C PRO A 354 18.70 0.87 8.39
N ASP A 355 18.98 0.56 9.65
CA ASP A 355 20.12 -0.22 10.12
C ASP A 355 19.79 -1.68 10.49
N ILE A 356 18.73 -2.26 9.92
CA ILE A 356 18.41 -3.69 10.13
C ILE A 356 19.47 -4.54 9.42
N ARG A 357 20.22 -5.32 10.17
CA ARG A 357 21.35 -6.13 9.68
C ARG A 357 20.94 -7.51 9.20
N PHE A 358 19.84 -8.06 9.70
CA PHE A 358 19.32 -9.33 9.22
C PHE A 358 17.79 -9.43 9.31
N VAL A 359 17.23 -10.18 8.39
CA VAL A 359 15.83 -10.63 8.40
C VAL A 359 15.81 -12.14 8.21
N ILE A 360 15.25 -12.84 9.19
CA ILE A 360 15.12 -14.30 9.14
C ILE A 360 13.65 -14.67 9.06
N HIS A 361 13.30 -15.53 8.12
CA HIS A 361 11.99 -16.19 8.11
C HIS A 361 12.17 -17.56 8.75
N ALA A 362 11.74 -17.69 10.02
CA ALA A 362 11.79 -18.94 10.77
C ALA A 362 10.74 -19.94 10.28
N ASP A 363 9.64 -19.45 9.74
CA ASP A 363 8.60 -20.22 9.07
C ASP A 363 8.39 -19.70 7.65
N LEU A 364 7.87 -20.56 6.77
CA LEU A 364 7.61 -20.21 5.37
C LEU A 364 6.53 -19.10 5.31
N PRO A 365 6.78 -17.95 4.66
CA PRO A 365 5.74 -16.90 4.49
C PRO A 365 4.66 -17.32 3.50
N GLY A 366 3.57 -16.54 3.42
CA GLY A 366 2.40 -16.90 2.59
C GLY A 366 2.61 -16.79 1.08
N SER A 367 3.56 -15.98 0.64
CA SER A 367 3.86 -15.77 -0.78
C SER A 367 5.25 -15.17 -0.99
N LEU A 368 5.72 -15.19 -2.24
CA LEU A 368 7.00 -14.60 -2.62
C LEU A 368 6.98 -13.07 -2.52
N GLU A 369 5.82 -12.45 -2.75
CA GLU A 369 5.63 -11.01 -2.58
C GLU A 369 5.74 -10.59 -1.12
N SER A 370 5.11 -11.33 -0.20
CA SER A 370 5.24 -11.09 1.25
C SER A 370 6.70 -11.25 1.70
N TYR A 371 7.36 -12.33 1.28
CA TYR A 371 8.78 -12.55 1.52
C TYR A 371 9.63 -11.35 1.06
N TYR A 372 9.44 -10.92 -0.19
CA TYR A 372 10.20 -9.81 -0.77
C TYR A 372 9.96 -8.48 -0.05
N GLN A 373 8.73 -8.19 0.37
CA GLN A 373 8.43 -7.01 1.18
C GLN A 373 9.09 -7.04 2.55
N GLU A 374 9.14 -8.21 3.18
CA GLU A 374 9.69 -8.39 4.52
C GLU A 374 11.22 -8.30 4.50
N ILE A 375 11.91 -8.93 3.56
CA ILE A 375 13.36 -8.79 3.38
C ILE A 375 13.76 -7.37 2.95
N GLY A 376 12.87 -6.65 2.24
CA GLY A 376 13.08 -5.25 1.84
C GLY A 376 13.26 -4.26 3.00
N ARG A 377 13.06 -4.71 4.24
CA ARG A 377 13.32 -3.92 5.46
C ARG A 377 14.79 -3.89 5.83
N ALA A 378 15.55 -4.91 5.45
CA ALA A 378 16.97 -5.02 5.75
C ALA A 378 17.81 -4.01 4.96
N GLY A 379 18.88 -3.49 5.57
CA GLY A 379 19.91 -2.72 4.92
C GLY A 379 19.46 -1.49 4.12
N ARG A 380 18.49 -0.72 4.60
CA ARG A 380 18.00 0.48 3.91
C ARG A 380 19.03 1.61 3.87
N ASP A 381 20.03 1.56 4.74
CA ASP A 381 21.20 2.43 4.75
C ASP A 381 22.22 2.10 3.65
N GLY A 382 21.99 1.03 2.87
CA GLY A 382 22.89 0.55 1.81
C GLY A 382 24.03 -0.34 2.33
N LEU A 383 24.14 -0.53 3.63
CA LEU A 383 25.15 -1.44 4.21
C LEU A 383 24.71 -2.91 4.08
N PRO A 384 25.66 -3.86 4.09
CA PRO A 384 25.36 -5.28 3.99
C PRO A 384 24.35 -5.76 5.02
N ALA A 385 23.41 -6.60 4.59
CA ALA A 385 22.45 -7.24 5.47
C ALA A 385 22.12 -8.65 4.96
N GLU A 386 21.85 -9.59 5.88
CA GLU A 386 21.56 -11.00 5.58
C GLU A 386 20.06 -11.25 5.64
N CYS A 387 19.53 -11.92 4.60
CA CYS A 387 18.14 -12.37 4.52
C CYS A 387 18.14 -13.89 4.41
N LEU A 388 17.70 -14.58 5.46
CA LEU A 388 17.68 -16.03 5.53
C LEU A 388 16.25 -16.56 5.58
N LEU A 389 15.90 -17.43 4.64
CA LEU A 389 14.66 -18.22 4.66
C LEU A 389 14.98 -19.63 5.17
N LEU A 390 14.39 -20.02 6.30
CA LEU A 390 14.42 -21.38 6.80
C LEU A 390 13.25 -22.15 6.19
N TYR A 391 13.54 -23.07 5.32
CA TYR A 391 12.54 -23.86 4.62
C TYR A 391 12.33 -25.21 5.35
N ASP A 392 11.21 -25.32 6.05
CA ASP A 392 10.72 -26.58 6.59
C ASP A 392 9.49 -27.02 5.80
N GLN A 393 9.53 -28.25 5.25
CA GLN A 393 8.38 -28.78 4.50
C GLN A 393 7.12 -28.90 5.35
N ALA A 394 7.23 -29.03 6.68
CA ALA A 394 6.10 -29.08 7.61
C ALA A 394 5.30 -27.77 7.60
N ASP A 395 5.92 -26.61 7.31
CA ASP A 395 5.26 -25.32 7.27
C ASP A 395 4.21 -25.22 6.16
N LEU A 396 4.33 -26.04 5.09
CA LEU A 396 3.36 -26.07 3.98
C LEU A 396 1.96 -26.44 4.42
N ALA A 397 1.81 -27.31 5.42
CA ALA A 397 0.50 -27.67 5.97
C ALA A 397 -0.20 -26.43 6.58
N THR A 398 0.55 -25.61 7.30
CA THR A 398 0.04 -24.35 7.89
C THR A 398 -0.36 -23.36 6.80
N GLN A 399 0.46 -23.21 5.77
CA GLN A 399 0.15 -22.30 4.66
C GLN A 399 -1.06 -22.78 3.84
N ALA A 400 -1.21 -24.07 3.62
CA ALA A 400 -2.40 -24.65 2.98
C ALA A 400 -3.69 -24.41 3.78
N GLU A 401 -3.62 -24.48 5.12
CA GLU A 401 -4.75 -24.10 5.97
C GLU A 401 -5.08 -22.61 5.85
N PHE A 402 -4.09 -21.73 5.86
CA PHE A 402 -4.30 -20.29 5.70
C PHE A 402 -4.91 -19.94 4.34
N LEU A 403 -4.46 -20.58 3.27
CA LEU A 403 -5.07 -20.43 1.95
C LEU A 403 -6.55 -20.83 1.97
N ARG A 404 -6.89 -21.95 2.61
CA ARG A 404 -8.30 -22.38 2.73
C ARG A 404 -9.12 -21.39 3.55
N TRP A 405 -8.56 -20.83 4.64
CA TRP A 405 -9.30 -19.88 5.49
C TRP A 405 -9.50 -18.52 4.80
N SER A 406 -8.56 -18.07 3.97
CA SER A 406 -8.66 -16.81 3.24
C SER A 406 -9.49 -16.90 1.97
N ASN A 407 -9.88 -18.12 1.57
CA ASN A 407 -10.66 -18.38 0.35
C ASN A 407 -11.95 -19.17 0.64
N PRO A 408 -12.94 -18.58 1.35
CA PRO A 408 -14.27 -19.18 1.46
C PRO A 408 -14.90 -19.30 0.08
N ASP A 409 -15.59 -20.41 -0.18
CA ASP A 409 -16.32 -20.64 -1.43
C ASP A 409 -17.68 -19.93 -1.46
N ALA A 410 -18.34 -19.92 -2.63
CA ALA A 410 -19.61 -19.26 -2.81
C ALA A 410 -20.70 -19.85 -1.89
N ASP A 411 -20.74 -21.16 -1.70
CA ASP A 411 -21.71 -21.82 -0.82
C ASP A 411 -21.53 -21.36 0.64
N PHE A 412 -20.28 -21.15 1.07
CA PHE A 412 -20.01 -20.61 2.40
C PHE A 412 -20.54 -19.19 2.55
N TYR A 413 -20.32 -18.31 1.56
CA TYR A 413 -20.85 -16.95 1.57
C TYR A 413 -22.38 -16.93 1.52
N PHE A 414 -23.03 -17.79 0.73
CA PHE A 414 -24.48 -17.89 0.69
C PHE A 414 -25.07 -18.30 2.03
N ARG A 415 -24.52 -19.36 2.65
CA ARG A 415 -24.98 -19.84 3.97
C ARG A 415 -24.75 -18.80 5.06
N LEU A 416 -23.59 -18.14 5.08
CA LEU A 416 -23.31 -17.08 6.03
C LEU A 416 -24.28 -15.90 5.86
N HIS A 417 -24.48 -15.46 4.61
CA HIS A 417 -25.39 -14.36 4.31
C HIS A 417 -26.85 -14.68 4.70
N ASP A 418 -27.28 -15.91 4.50
CA ASP A 418 -28.62 -16.38 4.90
C ASP A 418 -28.80 -16.28 6.43
N PHE A 419 -27.84 -16.77 7.23
CA PHE A 419 -27.86 -16.59 8.69
C PHE A 419 -27.87 -15.13 9.11
N LEU A 420 -27.05 -14.30 8.46
CA LEU A 420 -26.99 -12.87 8.77
C LEU A 420 -28.31 -12.15 8.47
N ARG A 421 -29.11 -12.61 7.50
CA ARG A 421 -30.42 -12.01 7.16
C ARG A 421 -31.55 -12.48 8.08
N HIS A 422 -31.53 -13.73 8.47
CA HIS A 422 -32.70 -14.35 9.13
C HIS A 422 -32.54 -14.53 10.64
N ASP A 423 -31.30 -14.67 11.14
CA ASP A 423 -31.01 -15.01 12.53
C ASP A 423 -30.27 -13.87 13.27
N GLN A 424 -30.59 -12.60 12.95
CA GLN A 424 -29.90 -11.41 13.52
C GLN A 424 -30.05 -11.35 15.05
N GLN A 425 -31.17 -11.79 15.60
CA GLN A 425 -31.42 -11.75 17.06
C GLN A 425 -30.47 -12.71 17.79
N GLU A 426 -30.33 -13.93 17.29
CA GLU A 426 -29.44 -14.96 17.82
C GLU A 426 -27.96 -14.52 17.68
N ILE A 427 -27.59 -13.98 16.52
CA ILE A 427 -26.23 -13.48 16.28
C ILE A 427 -25.89 -12.33 17.23
N ASN A 428 -26.81 -11.39 17.42
CA ASN A 428 -26.60 -10.26 18.32
C ASN A 428 -26.61 -10.67 19.80
N ALA A 429 -27.30 -11.76 20.16
CA ALA A 429 -27.33 -12.29 21.51
C ALA A 429 -26.13 -13.16 21.87
N PHE A 430 -25.69 -14.02 20.95
CA PHE A 430 -24.68 -15.06 21.20
C PHE A 430 -23.34 -14.79 20.44
N GLY A 431 -23.31 -13.84 19.55
CA GLY A 431 -22.10 -13.41 18.84
C GLY A 431 -21.59 -14.41 17.80
N ILE A 432 -20.30 -14.27 17.49
CA ILE A 432 -19.63 -15.04 16.44
C ILE A 432 -19.58 -16.55 16.73
N GLU A 433 -19.60 -16.95 18.01
CA GLU A 433 -19.51 -18.36 18.39
C GLU A 433 -20.77 -19.14 17.97
N TRP A 434 -21.92 -18.50 17.99
CA TRP A 434 -23.17 -19.09 17.48
C TRP A 434 -23.08 -19.37 15.97
N LEU A 435 -22.59 -18.39 15.18
CA LEU A 435 -22.35 -18.58 13.75
C LEU A 435 -21.32 -19.68 13.48
N ARG A 436 -20.26 -19.71 14.28
CA ARG A 436 -19.20 -20.74 14.17
C ARG A 436 -19.77 -22.13 14.36
N GLU A 437 -20.60 -22.33 15.38
CA GLU A 437 -21.26 -23.61 15.64
C GLU A 437 -22.17 -24.05 14.46
N LYS A 438 -22.92 -23.09 13.88
CA LYS A 438 -23.82 -23.37 12.76
C LYS A 438 -23.10 -23.67 11.45
N LEU A 439 -21.99 -22.97 11.19
CA LEU A 439 -21.25 -23.08 9.94
C LEU A 439 -20.15 -24.16 9.95
N HIS A 440 -19.53 -24.40 11.10
CA HIS A 440 -18.33 -25.23 11.26
C HIS A 440 -18.45 -26.37 12.25
N ALA A 441 -19.60 -26.93 12.47
CA ALA A 441 -19.98 -27.89 13.53
C ALA A 441 -18.91 -28.94 14.00
N LYS A 442 -17.73 -29.04 13.32
CA LYS A 442 -16.67 -30.01 13.62
C LYS A 442 -15.24 -29.46 13.67
N GLN A 443 -14.99 -28.16 13.37
CA GLN A 443 -13.62 -27.60 13.26
C GLN A 443 -13.48 -26.32 14.09
N LYS A 444 -13.02 -26.43 15.33
CA LYS A 444 -12.84 -25.30 16.27
C LYS A 444 -11.81 -24.23 15.81
N HIS A 445 -10.94 -24.54 14.85
CA HIS A 445 -9.84 -23.66 14.41
C HIS A 445 -10.04 -23.10 13.00
N ASP A 446 -11.20 -23.33 12.37
CA ASP A 446 -11.48 -22.82 11.02
C ASP A 446 -11.77 -21.31 11.07
N ARG A 447 -10.94 -20.50 10.42
CA ARG A 447 -11.06 -19.04 10.38
C ARG A 447 -11.75 -18.50 9.12
N ARG A 448 -12.38 -19.35 8.31
CA ARG A 448 -13.16 -18.88 7.14
C ARG A 448 -14.26 -17.91 7.53
N LEU A 449 -14.85 -18.10 8.71
CA LEU A 449 -15.91 -17.21 9.19
C LEU A 449 -15.41 -15.79 9.39
N GLU A 450 -14.28 -15.60 10.06
CA GLU A 450 -13.70 -14.28 10.28
C GLU A 450 -13.27 -13.63 8.95
N SER A 451 -12.69 -14.42 8.06
CA SER A 451 -12.32 -13.96 6.72
C SER A 451 -13.56 -13.52 5.92
N ALA A 452 -14.61 -14.32 5.93
CA ALA A 452 -15.85 -14.00 5.23
C ALA A 452 -16.58 -12.79 5.84
N LEU A 453 -16.68 -12.67 7.16
CA LEU A 453 -17.26 -11.50 7.82
C LEU A 453 -16.44 -10.23 7.50
N GLY A 454 -15.12 -10.33 7.55
CA GLY A 454 -14.24 -9.23 7.14
C GLY A 454 -14.45 -8.81 5.70
N MET A 455 -14.67 -9.76 4.79
CA MET A 455 -14.95 -9.48 3.39
C MET A 455 -16.34 -8.84 3.21
N LEU A 456 -17.38 -9.38 3.85
CA LEU A 456 -18.73 -8.80 3.82
C LEU A 456 -18.77 -7.37 4.37
N ALA A 457 -18.03 -7.09 5.45
CA ALA A 457 -17.90 -5.73 5.97
C ALA A 457 -17.18 -4.78 4.99
N ARG A 458 -16.15 -5.25 4.31
CA ARG A 458 -15.42 -4.46 3.29
C ARG A 458 -16.27 -4.14 2.06
N TYR A 459 -17.16 -5.06 1.67
CA TYR A 459 -18.15 -4.83 0.61
C TYR A 459 -19.42 -4.07 1.08
N ASP A 460 -19.43 -3.57 2.32
CA ASP A 460 -20.56 -2.83 2.91
C ASP A 460 -21.87 -3.65 2.99
N VAL A 461 -21.73 -4.99 2.98
CA VAL A 461 -22.87 -5.91 3.15
C VAL A 461 -23.36 -5.91 4.60
N ILE A 462 -22.44 -5.81 5.55
CA ILE A 462 -22.69 -5.71 6.99
C ILE A 462 -21.97 -4.51 7.58
N ASP A 463 -22.39 -4.12 8.79
CA ASP A 463 -21.66 -3.12 9.59
C ASP A 463 -20.26 -3.63 9.97
N ASP A 464 -19.43 -2.78 10.58
CA ASP A 464 -18.05 -3.13 10.93
C ASP A 464 -18.02 -4.37 11.85
N ALA A 465 -17.33 -5.41 11.38
CA ALA A 465 -17.15 -6.67 12.12
C ALA A 465 -16.04 -6.60 13.20
N ARG A 466 -15.43 -5.43 13.43
CA ARG A 466 -14.41 -5.23 14.48
C ARG A 466 -15.04 -5.05 15.84
N GLY A 467 -14.79 -5.99 16.76
CA GLY A 467 -15.36 -6.00 18.11
C GLY A 467 -16.43 -7.08 18.30
N PRO A 468 -17.32 -6.94 19.31
CA PRO A 468 -18.45 -7.85 19.44
C PRO A 468 -19.34 -7.76 18.20
N LEU A 469 -19.54 -8.90 17.51
CA LEU A 469 -20.34 -8.95 16.29
C LEU A 469 -21.76 -8.49 16.59
N ARG A 470 -22.15 -7.36 16.00
CA ARG A 470 -23.51 -6.84 16.06
C ARG A 470 -23.96 -6.46 14.66
N ILE A 471 -25.05 -7.09 14.23
CA ILE A 471 -25.60 -6.91 12.89
C ILE A 471 -26.86 -6.05 13.00
N HIS A 472 -26.83 -4.86 12.41
CA HIS A 472 -27.99 -3.97 12.33
C HIS A 472 -28.55 -3.88 10.91
N ARG A 473 -27.70 -4.08 9.91
CA ARG A 473 -28.06 -4.05 8.50
C ARG A 473 -27.34 -5.17 7.76
N VAL A 474 -28.06 -5.81 6.84
CA VAL A 474 -27.47 -6.77 5.88
C VAL A 474 -27.88 -6.34 4.48
N GLY A 475 -26.89 -5.96 3.67
CA GLY A 475 -27.06 -5.64 2.25
C GLY A 475 -27.17 -6.90 1.37
N GLU A 476 -27.26 -6.68 0.07
CA GLU A 476 -27.20 -7.77 -0.90
C GLU A 476 -25.79 -8.33 -1.00
N LEU A 477 -25.68 -9.64 -1.20
CA LEU A 477 -24.39 -10.28 -1.45
C LEU A 477 -23.86 -9.85 -2.82
N PRO A 478 -22.66 -9.25 -2.94
CA PRO A 478 -22.11 -8.80 -4.19
C PRO A 478 -21.81 -9.96 -5.14
N GLU A 479 -21.82 -9.68 -6.43
CA GLU A 479 -21.59 -10.67 -7.48
C GLU A 479 -20.24 -11.37 -7.33
N GLU A 480 -19.22 -10.62 -6.92
CA GLU A 480 -17.86 -11.12 -6.68
C GLU A 480 -17.79 -12.24 -5.63
N LEU A 481 -18.71 -12.23 -4.67
CA LEU A 481 -18.79 -13.26 -3.61
C LEU A 481 -19.82 -14.35 -3.92
N ARG A 482 -20.62 -14.19 -5.00
CA ARG A 482 -21.57 -15.18 -5.50
C ARG A 482 -21.01 -16.05 -6.62
N ASP A 483 -20.05 -15.55 -7.36
CA ASP A 483 -19.47 -16.24 -8.51
C ASP A 483 -18.45 -17.30 -8.06
N ALA A 484 -18.87 -18.56 -8.12
CA ALA A 484 -18.06 -19.71 -7.73
C ALA A 484 -16.80 -19.87 -8.60
N GLN A 485 -16.88 -19.52 -9.90
CA GLN A 485 -15.73 -19.61 -10.80
C GLN A 485 -14.68 -18.55 -10.41
N ARG A 486 -15.08 -17.32 -10.17
CA ARG A 486 -14.19 -16.22 -9.76
C ARG A 486 -13.49 -16.51 -8.43
N LEU A 487 -14.21 -17.09 -7.47
CA LEU A 487 -13.62 -17.50 -6.18
C LEU A 487 -12.65 -18.67 -6.33
N ALA A 488 -12.94 -19.64 -7.21
CA ALA A 488 -12.03 -20.74 -7.51
C ALA A 488 -10.76 -20.24 -8.23
N GLU A 489 -10.88 -19.32 -9.17
CA GLU A 489 -9.73 -18.67 -9.83
C GLU A 489 -8.86 -17.90 -8.83
N LYS A 490 -9.47 -17.24 -7.84
CA LYS A 490 -8.73 -16.58 -6.76
C LYS A 490 -7.93 -17.60 -5.94
N LEU A 491 -8.54 -18.71 -5.53
CA LEU A 491 -7.87 -19.77 -4.78
C LEU A 491 -6.70 -20.36 -5.59
N ASP A 492 -6.90 -20.67 -6.87
CA ASP A 492 -5.85 -21.21 -7.74
C ASP A 492 -4.66 -20.24 -7.85
N ARG A 493 -4.92 -18.93 -7.98
CA ARG A 493 -3.86 -17.91 -7.97
C ARG A 493 -3.07 -17.90 -6.65
N ASP A 494 -3.77 -17.91 -5.53
CA ASP A 494 -3.13 -17.88 -4.21
C ASP A 494 -2.29 -19.15 -4.00
N GLN A 495 -2.75 -20.30 -4.50
CA GLN A 495 -1.96 -21.55 -4.52
C GLN A 495 -0.72 -21.42 -5.40
N ARG A 496 -0.81 -20.82 -6.59
CA ARG A 496 0.35 -20.58 -7.47
C ARG A 496 1.38 -19.65 -6.83
N LYS A 497 0.97 -18.64 -6.07
CA LYS A 497 1.89 -17.77 -5.33
C LYS A 497 2.67 -18.55 -4.27
N LEU A 498 2.00 -19.41 -3.51
CA LEU A 498 2.68 -20.30 -2.55
C LEU A 498 3.61 -21.27 -3.25
N LEU A 499 3.19 -21.86 -4.36
CA LEU A 499 4.03 -22.76 -5.16
C LEU A 499 5.29 -22.05 -5.69
N SER A 500 5.17 -20.79 -6.13
CA SER A 500 6.31 -19.99 -6.57
C SER A 500 7.32 -19.76 -5.45
N LEU A 501 6.87 -19.56 -4.21
CA LEU A 501 7.74 -19.47 -3.05
C LEU A 501 8.46 -20.80 -2.75
N VAL A 502 7.76 -21.94 -2.89
CA VAL A 502 8.38 -23.27 -2.75
C VAL A 502 9.44 -23.49 -3.85
N HIS A 503 9.16 -23.10 -5.07
CA HIS A 503 10.14 -23.16 -6.17
C HIS A 503 11.35 -22.26 -5.87
N TYR A 504 11.12 -21.05 -5.37
CA TYR A 504 12.20 -20.17 -4.91
C TYR A 504 13.05 -20.84 -3.82
N ALA A 505 12.43 -21.49 -2.84
CA ALA A 505 13.15 -22.14 -1.74
C ALA A 505 14.00 -23.34 -2.22
N ARG A 506 13.58 -24.03 -3.28
CA ARG A 506 14.19 -25.29 -3.75
C ARG A 506 15.01 -25.17 -5.05
N THR A 507 15.05 -23.99 -5.66
CA THR A 507 15.78 -23.81 -6.92
C THR A 507 17.30 -23.78 -6.71
N ASP A 508 18.05 -24.29 -7.70
CA ASP A 508 19.51 -24.11 -7.81
C ASP A 508 19.91 -22.78 -8.50
N MET A 509 18.92 -22.07 -9.04
CA MET A 509 19.13 -20.77 -9.67
C MET A 509 19.55 -19.73 -8.63
N ASP A 510 20.33 -18.74 -9.04
CA ASP A 510 20.59 -17.55 -8.23
C ASP A 510 19.28 -16.91 -7.74
N ARG A 511 19.20 -16.63 -6.45
CA ARG A 511 17.98 -16.13 -5.77
C ARG A 511 17.49 -14.80 -6.32
N ARG A 512 18.41 -13.91 -6.71
CA ARG A 512 18.08 -12.61 -7.30
C ARG A 512 17.49 -12.78 -8.69
N GLN A 513 18.11 -13.61 -9.52
CA GLN A 513 17.59 -13.92 -10.86
C GLN A 513 16.20 -14.55 -10.79
N PHE A 514 15.92 -15.40 -9.79
CA PHE A 514 14.59 -15.97 -9.61
C PHE A 514 13.56 -14.88 -9.30
N LEU A 515 13.86 -13.96 -8.35
CA LEU A 515 12.99 -12.83 -8.01
C LEU A 515 12.77 -11.91 -9.22
N GLU A 516 13.83 -11.59 -9.97
CA GLU A 516 13.72 -10.78 -11.19
C GLU A 516 12.75 -11.41 -12.19
N ARG A 517 12.90 -12.69 -12.49
CA ARG A 517 11.99 -13.43 -13.38
C ARG A 517 10.55 -13.41 -12.87
N TYR A 518 10.35 -13.59 -11.59
CA TYR A 518 9.02 -13.62 -10.99
C TYR A 518 8.30 -12.28 -11.12
N PHE A 519 8.96 -11.16 -10.78
CA PHE A 519 8.34 -9.83 -10.78
C PHE A 519 8.37 -9.14 -12.15
N MET A 520 9.46 -9.31 -12.92
CA MET A 520 9.65 -8.61 -14.19
C MET A 520 9.13 -9.42 -15.38
N GLY A 521 8.94 -10.75 -15.23
CA GLY A 521 8.65 -11.69 -16.30
C GLY A 521 9.89 -11.95 -17.17
N ASP A 522 9.92 -13.08 -17.83
CA ASP A 522 10.98 -13.34 -18.82
C ASP A 522 10.87 -12.34 -19.97
N SER A 523 11.93 -11.60 -20.25
CA SER A 523 12.03 -10.78 -21.47
C SER A 523 12.12 -11.66 -22.74
N THR A 524 12.20 -12.99 -22.58
CA THR A 524 12.23 -13.99 -23.67
C THR A 524 11.53 -15.26 -23.23
N ALA A 525 10.44 -15.57 -23.92
CA ALA A 525 9.71 -16.84 -23.98
C ALA A 525 8.53 -17.04 -23.04
N SER A 526 7.36 -17.02 -23.66
CA SER A 526 6.15 -17.76 -23.29
C SER A 526 6.52 -19.13 -22.72
N LEU A 527 6.18 -19.38 -21.46
CA LEU A 527 6.11 -20.71 -20.88
C LEU A 527 4.99 -21.49 -21.60
N GLN A 528 5.34 -22.12 -22.71
CA GLN A 528 4.52 -23.15 -23.31
C GLN A 528 4.40 -24.31 -22.32
N HIS A 529 3.16 -24.69 -22.09
CA HIS A 529 2.73 -25.89 -21.45
C HIS A 529 3.55 -27.11 -21.94
N SER A 530 4.29 -27.72 -21.05
CA SER A 530 4.65 -29.13 -21.18
C SER A 530 4.22 -29.87 -19.91
N THR A 531 2.92 -30.10 -19.81
CA THR A 531 2.38 -31.24 -19.11
C THR A 531 2.47 -32.43 -20.04
N SER A 532 3.51 -33.20 -19.94
CA SER A 532 3.47 -34.61 -20.31
C SER A 532 3.78 -35.41 -19.05
N VAL A 533 2.70 -35.89 -18.49
CA VAL A 533 2.66 -36.99 -17.53
C VAL A 533 3.28 -38.23 -18.19
N GLN A 534 4.31 -38.78 -17.60
CA GLN A 534 4.56 -40.21 -17.57
C GLN A 534 4.78 -40.68 -16.15
#